data_5b1c0f1e76184ed8c2f50584d4ea0b01
#
_entry.id   5b1c0f1e76184ed8c2f50584d4ea0b01
#
_cell.length_a   1.000
_cell.length_b   1.000
_cell.length_c   1.000
_cell.angle_alpha   90.00
_cell.angle_beta   90.00
_cell.angle_gamma   90.00
#
_symmetry.space_group_name_H-M   'P 1'
#
loop_
_entity.id
_entity.type
_entity.pdbx_description
1 polymer ?
#
loop_
_entity_poly.entity_id
_entity_poly.type
_entity_poly.pdbx_seq_one_letter_code
_entity_poly.pdbx_strand_id
1 'polypeptide(L)' 'MPDNLKKPCKDHEGNEFFSIKDMTESWGISSKRFFQRLQRGWSLERALTTPIKRRK' A
#
# COMPACT_ATOMS: atom_id res chain seq x y z
N MET A 1 2.73 20.15 -2.70
CA MET A 1 2.78 18.81 -2.16
C MET A 1 1.53 18.05 -2.53
N PRO A 2 1.64 16.97 -3.23
CA PRO A 2 0.43 16.22 -3.56
C PRO A 2 -0.23 15.67 -2.32
N ASP A 3 -1.54 15.64 -2.35
CA ASP A 3 -2.32 15.14 -1.22
C ASP A 3 -2.68 13.68 -1.38
N ASN A 4 -2.05 12.99 -2.34
CA ASN A 4 -2.42 11.60 -2.62
C ASN A 4 -2.27 10.70 -1.41
N LEU A 5 -1.28 10.99 -0.58
CA LEU A 5 -1.04 10.16 0.59
C LEU A 5 -2.01 10.43 1.72
N LYS A 6 -2.76 11.52 1.62
CA LYS A 6 -3.70 11.90 2.67
C LYS A 6 -5.14 11.64 2.30
N LYS A 7 -5.38 11.14 1.08
CA LYS A 7 -6.75 10.89 0.65
C LYS A 7 -7.23 9.57 1.24
N PRO A 8 -8.50 9.52 1.63
CA PRO A 8 -9.06 8.25 2.10
C PRO A 8 -8.95 7.20 1.01
N CYS A 9 -8.69 5.97 1.40
CA CYS A 9 -8.56 4.90 0.45
C CYS A 9 -9.06 3.61 1.07
N LYS A 10 -9.26 2.62 0.23
CA LYS A 10 -9.69 1.29 0.67
C LYS A 10 -8.71 0.27 0.16
N ASP A 11 -8.53 -0.79 0.93
CA ASP A 11 -7.73 -1.89 0.46
C ASP A 11 -8.59 -2.84 -0.38
N HIS A 12 -7.99 -3.96 -0.78
CA HIS A 12 -8.71 -4.90 -1.63
C HIS A 12 -9.84 -5.62 -0.90
N GLU A 13 -9.86 -5.53 0.42
CA GLU A 13 -10.92 -6.14 1.19
C GLU A 13 -12.04 -5.16 1.57
N GLY A 14 -11.89 -3.89 1.15
CA GLY A 14 -12.91 -2.91 1.43
C GLY A 14 -12.72 -2.17 2.75
N ASN A 15 -11.63 -2.41 3.45
CA ASN A 15 -11.34 -1.68 4.67
C ASN A 15 -10.93 -0.25 4.34
N GLU A 16 -11.49 0.71 5.05
CA GLU A 16 -11.22 2.11 4.79
C GLU A 16 -10.07 2.60 5.67
N PHE A 17 -9.25 3.44 5.07
CA PHE A 17 -8.12 4.04 5.77
C PHE A 17 -8.08 5.52 5.47
N PHE A 18 -7.49 6.28 6.37
CA PHE A 18 -7.41 7.72 6.18
C PHE A 18 -6.43 8.13 5.10
N SER A 19 -5.46 7.30 4.83
CA SER A 19 -4.47 7.61 3.81
C SER A 19 -3.83 6.31 3.33
N ILE A 20 -3.11 6.41 2.22
CA ILE A 20 -2.39 5.25 1.71
C ILE A 20 -1.33 4.80 2.69
N LYS A 21 -0.71 5.75 3.38
CA LYS A 21 0.28 5.38 4.38
C LYS A 21 -0.34 4.53 5.48
N ASP A 22 -1.51 4.94 5.97
CA ASP A 22 -2.19 4.15 6.99
C ASP A 22 -2.52 2.76 6.48
N MET A 23 -3.00 2.67 5.24
CA MET A 23 -3.34 1.38 4.66
C MET A 23 -2.13 0.47 4.57
N THR A 24 -1.04 0.98 4.02
CA THR A 24 0.15 0.16 3.83
C THR A 24 0.77 -0.24 5.17
N GLU A 25 0.73 0.64 6.16
CA GLU A 25 1.25 0.29 7.46
C GLU A 25 0.43 -0.81 8.11
N SER A 26 -0.88 -0.77 7.91
CA SER A 26 -1.74 -1.82 8.43
C SER A 26 -1.39 -3.18 7.83
N TRP A 27 -0.95 -3.18 6.58
CA TRP A 27 -0.57 -4.40 5.89
C TRP A 27 0.91 -4.77 6.05
N GLY A 28 1.67 -3.91 6.76
CA GLY A 28 3.05 -4.23 7.06
C GLY A 28 4.05 -3.93 5.95
N ILE A 29 3.70 -3.04 5.03
CA ILE A 29 4.64 -2.62 3.99
C ILE A 29 4.75 -1.11 4.03
N SER A 30 5.84 -0.59 3.44
CA SER A 30 5.98 0.86 3.35
C SER A 30 5.21 1.38 2.15
N SER A 31 4.77 2.65 2.24
CA SER A 31 4.05 3.23 1.12
C SER A 31 4.94 3.33 -0.11
N LYS A 32 6.23 3.57 0.09
CA LYS A 32 7.17 3.62 -1.03
C LYS A 32 7.19 2.29 -1.78
N ARG A 33 7.28 1.18 -1.04
CA ARG A 33 7.29 -0.13 -1.65
C ARG A 33 5.97 -0.41 -2.35
N PHE A 34 4.88 -0.01 -1.72
CA PHE A 34 3.57 -0.19 -2.30
C PHE A 34 3.47 0.51 -3.65
N PHE A 35 3.90 1.77 -3.72
CA PHE A 35 3.85 2.50 -4.98
C PHE A 35 4.73 1.87 -6.04
N GLN A 36 5.91 1.38 -5.66
CA GLN A 36 6.79 0.71 -6.61
C GLN A 36 6.10 -0.51 -7.21
N ARG A 37 5.38 -1.25 -6.39
CA ARG A 37 4.67 -2.43 -6.89
C ARG A 37 3.57 -2.05 -7.85
N LEU A 38 2.84 -0.98 -7.54
CA LEU A 38 1.80 -0.52 -8.46
C LEU A 38 2.38 -0.07 -9.78
N GLN A 39 3.53 0.59 -9.75
CA GLN A 39 4.18 1.03 -10.99
C GLN A 39 4.61 -0.14 -11.86
N ARG A 40 4.84 -1.27 -11.25
CA ARG A 40 5.19 -2.47 -11.99
C ARG A 40 3.98 -3.23 -12.52
N GLY A 41 2.80 -2.71 -12.26
CA GLY A 41 1.58 -3.32 -12.75
C GLY A 41 0.94 -4.32 -11.80
N TRP A 42 1.38 -4.36 -10.56
CA TRP A 42 0.78 -5.26 -9.58
C TRP A 42 -0.63 -4.78 -9.23
N SER A 43 -1.50 -5.72 -8.96
CA SER A 43 -2.83 -5.37 -8.48
C SER A 43 -2.76 -4.89 -7.04
N LEU A 44 -3.83 -4.24 -6.60
CA LEU A 44 -3.89 -3.75 -5.22
C LEU A 44 -3.71 -4.89 -4.23
N GLU A 45 -4.44 -5.97 -4.44
CA GLU A 45 -4.34 -7.12 -3.54
C GLU A 45 -2.92 -7.66 -3.49
N ARG A 46 -2.33 -7.86 -4.66
CA ARG A 46 -0.99 -8.43 -4.70
C ARG A 46 0.01 -7.49 -4.06
N ALA A 47 -0.14 -6.19 -4.30
CA ALA A 47 0.81 -5.22 -3.75
C ALA A 47 0.75 -5.20 -2.23
N LEU A 48 -0.43 -5.42 -1.66
CA LEU A 48 -0.59 -5.36 -0.22
C LEU A 48 -0.30 -6.68 0.47
N THR A 49 -0.62 -7.79 -0.16
CA THR A 49 -0.53 -9.09 0.51
C THR A 49 0.79 -9.79 0.34
N THR A 50 1.59 -9.41 -0.66
CA THR A 50 2.89 -10.03 -0.84
C THR A 50 3.85 -9.50 0.20
N PRO A 51 4.40 -10.35 1.07
CA PRO A 51 5.29 -9.88 2.11
C PRO A 51 6.60 -9.37 1.54
N ILE A 52 7.22 -8.44 2.28
CA ILE A 52 8.54 -7.96 1.93
C ILE A 52 9.54 -8.98 2.46
N LYS A 53 10.34 -9.52 1.55
CA LYS A 53 11.36 -10.46 1.97
C LYS A 53 12.53 -9.70 2.55
N ARG A 54 12.95 -10.14 3.69
CA ARG A 54 14.05 -9.51 4.37
C ARG A 54 15.29 -10.37 4.19
N ARG A 55 16.34 -9.73 3.74
CA ARG A 55 17.62 -10.44 3.58
C ARG A 55 18.35 -10.44 4.90
N LYS A 56 18.95 -11.51 5.17
CA LYS A 56 19.72 -11.61 6.39
C LYS A 56 21.17 -11.32 6.13
#